data_5004a8d8c130227f735bbb7c45bd2efa
#
_entry.id   5004a8d8c130227f735bbb7c45bd2efa
#
_cell.length_a   1.000
_cell.length_b   1.000
_cell.length_c   1.000
_cell.angle_alpha   90.00
_cell.angle_beta   90.00
_cell.angle_gamma   90.00
#
_symmetry.space_group_name_H-M   'P 1'
#
loop_
_entity.id
_entity.type
_entity.pdbx_description
1 polymer ?
#
loop_
_entity_poly.entity_id
_entity_poly.type
_entity_poly.pdbx_seq_one_letter_code
_entity_poly.pdbx_strand_id
1 'polypeptide(L)'
;MNKKIFNKSGIAIDFGATKISVSQIIKGKFKKTITEPTSINKIANNYIQQIEKNIKNLNISKSKKIGIAITGRVDQYGNWYPVNKENLGNFKIPLKKLIEKKFNTASTIINDATAAALGEANYGKGYQYKRLGYIT
;
A
#
# COMPACT_ATOMS: atom_id res chain seq x y z
N MET A 1 24.67 -6.14 14.23
CA MET A 1 23.22 -6.45 14.20
C MET A 1 22.84 -6.88 12.80
N ASN A 2 22.42 -8.14 12.61
CA ASN A 2 22.07 -8.64 11.28
C ASN A 2 20.82 -7.90 10.76
N LYS A 3 20.94 -7.22 9.61
CA LYS A 3 19.78 -6.73 8.84
C LYS A 3 18.82 -7.91 8.70
N LYS A 4 17.61 -7.82 9.26
CA LYS A 4 16.55 -8.80 8.99
C LYS A 4 16.26 -8.75 7.49
N ILE A 5 16.81 -9.67 6.74
CA ILE A 5 16.48 -9.84 5.33
C ILE A 5 15.06 -10.38 5.31
N PHE A 6 14.10 -9.49 5.01
CA PHE A 6 12.71 -9.90 4.83
C PHE A 6 12.60 -10.68 3.51
N ASN A 7 12.76 -11.98 3.59
CA ASN A 7 12.61 -12.90 2.45
C ASN A 7 11.11 -13.16 2.14
N LYS A 8 10.31 -12.08 2.09
CA LYS A 8 8.87 -12.18 1.86
C LYS A 8 8.52 -11.82 0.42
N SER A 9 7.47 -12.46 -0.08
CA SER A 9 6.91 -12.19 -1.41
C SER A 9 5.47 -11.73 -1.27
N GLY A 10 5.03 -10.84 -2.17
CA GLY A 10 3.70 -10.26 -2.14
C GLY A 10 3.53 -9.15 -3.16
N ILE A 11 2.46 -8.40 -2.99
CA ILE A 11 2.17 -7.19 -3.75
C ILE A 11 2.30 -6.00 -2.80
N ALA A 12 3.05 -4.99 -3.20
CA ALA A 12 3.12 -3.70 -2.51
C ALA A 12 2.43 -2.65 -3.36
N ILE A 13 1.57 -1.85 -2.73
CA ILE A 13 0.81 -0.78 -3.36
C ILE A 13 1.13 0.52 -2.62
N ASP A 14 1.58 1.52 -3.35
CA ASP A 14 1.67 2.91 -2.92
C ASP A 14 0.51 3.68 -3.56
N PHE A 15 -0.50 4.01 -2.74
CA PHE A 15 -1.73 4.62 -3.20
C PHE A 15 -1.79 6.09 -2.75
N GLY A 16 -1.23 6.95 -3.59
CA GLY A 16 -1.25 8.40 -3.38
C GLY A 16 -2.51 9.08 -3.93
N ALA A 17 -2.66 10.35 -3.60
CA ALA A 17 -3.76 11.19 -4.11
C ALA A 17 -3.70 11.42 -5.62
N THR A 18 -2.50 11.45 -6.19
CA THR A 18 -2.25 11.79 -7.60
C THR A 18 -1.78 10.63 -8.44
N LYS A 19 -1.11 9.65 -7.84
CA LYS A 19 -0.60 8.45 -8.53
C LYS A 19 -0.73 7.22 -7.65
N ILE A 20 -0.88 6.08 -8.32
CA ILE A 20 -0.84 4.75 -7.71
C ILE A 20 0.32 3.96 -8.31
N SER A 21 1.11 3.31 -7.48
CA SER A 21 2.17 2.38 -7.90
C SER A 21 1.88 1.00 -7.34
N VAL A 22 1.88 -0.01 -8.18
CA VAL A 22 1.67 -1.41 -7.80
C VAL A 22 2.91 -2.20 -8.17
N SER A 23 3.50 -2.87 -7.19
CA SER A 23 4.78 -3.57 -7.33
C SER A 23 4.67 -5.03 -6.92
N GLN A 24 5.31 -5.90 -7.69
CA GLN A 24 5.57 -7.26 -7.30
C GLN A 24 6.85 -7.35 -6.48
N ILE A 25 6.75 -7.95 -5.30
CA ILE A 25 7.89 -8.25 -4.42
C ILE A 25 8.14 -9.76 -4.43
N ILE A 26 9.36 -10.16 -4.72
CA ILE A 26 9.81 -11.56 -4.64
C ILE A 26 11.06 -11.62 -3.77
N LYS A 27 10.99 -12.39 -2.69
CA LYS A 27 12.10 -12.55 -1.74
C LYS A 27 12.69 -11.21 -1.28
N GLY A 28 11.80 -10.25 -0.94
CA GLY A 28 12.18 -8.92 -0.47
C GLY A 28 12.69 -7.95 -1.54
N LYS A 29 12.66 -8.31 -2.81
CA LYS A 29 13.14 -7.47 -3.93
C LYS A 29 11.99 -7.07 -4.84
N PHE A 30 11.99 -5.83 -5.30
CA PHE A 30 11.11 -5.35 -6.37
C PHE A 30 11.45 -6.07 -7.69
N LYS A 31 10.42 -6.60 -8.35
CA LYS A 31 10.57 -7.29 -9.65
C LYS A 31 9.96 -6.49 -10.79
N LYS A 32 8.70 -6.08 -10.64
CA LYS A 32 7.98 -5.26 -11.60
C LYS A 32 7.20 -4.20 -10.84
N THR A 33 7.07 -3.02 -11.43
CA THR A 33 6.25 -1.93 -10.91
C THR A 33 5.48 -1.31 -12.05
N ILE A 34 4.20 -1.04 -11.82
CA ILE A 34 3.34 -0.23 -12.69
C ILE A 34 2.96 1.00 -11.91
N THR A 35 3.12 2.17 -12.51
CA THR A 35 2.70 3.45 -11.94
C THR A 35 1.79 4.15 -12.94
N GLU A 36 0.64 4.63 -12.46
CA GLU A 36 -0.31 5.41 -13.24
C GLU A 36 -0.96 6.50 -12.38
N PRO A 37 -1.59 7.53 -12.99
CA PRO A 37 -2.37 8.51 -12.24
C PRO A 37 -3.49 7.82 -11.45
N THR A 38 -3.73 8.29 -10.22
CA THR A 38 -4.88 7.82 -9.43
C THR A 38 -6.17 8.26 -10.10
N SER A 39 -7.14 7.36 -10.23
CA SER A 39 -8.46 7.69 -10.76
C SER A 39 -9.15 8.74 -9.89
N ILE A 40 -9.59 9.84 -10.52
CA ILE A 40 -10.26 10.96 -9.86
C ILE A 40 -11.71 10.58 -9.46
N ASN A 41 -12.17 9.42 -9.85
CA ASN A 41 -13.52 8.98 -9.61
C ASN A 41 -13.74 8.63 -8.14
N LYS A 42 -14.61 9.39 -7.46
CA LYS A 42 -14.83 9.41 -6.00
C LYS A 42 -15.55 8.17 -5.42
N ILE A 43 -15.72 7.11 -6.20
CA ILE A 43 -16.41 5.88 -5.79
C ILE A 43 -15.38 4.84 -5.34
N ALA A 44 -15.53 4.31 -4.13
CA ALA A 44 -14.61 3.33 -3.55
C ALA A 44 -14.32 2.12 -4.47
N ASN A 45 -15.33 1.66 -5.21
CA ASN A 45 -15.17 0.54 -6.16
C ASN A 45 -14.19 0.85 -7.29
N ASN A 46 -14.08 2.11 -7.72
CA ASN A 46 -13.15 2.48 -8.81
C ASN A 46 -11.69 2.38 -8.39
N TYR A 47 -11.39 2.66 -7.13
CA TYR A 47 -10.04 2.48 -6.59
C TYR A 47 -9.65 0.99 -6.54
N ILE A 48 -10.60 0.13 -6.15
CA ILE A 48 -10.40 -1.31 -6.14
C ILE A 48 -10.22 -1.85 -7.57
N GLN A 49 -11.00 -1.35 -8.53
CA GLN A 49 -10.87 -1.72 -9.95
C GLN A 49 -9.51 -1.28 -10.53
N GLN A 50 -9.03 -0.09 -10.17
CA GLN A 50 -7.72 0.39 -10.60
C GLN A 50 -6.59 -0.49 -10.05
N ILE A 51 -6.66 -0.86 -8.76
CA ILE A 51 -5.73 -1.80 -8.14
C ILE A 51 -5.78 -3.16 -8.86
N GLU A 52 -6.97 -3.68 -9.14
CA GLU A 52 -7.15 -4.96 -9.83
C GLU A 52 -6.54 -4.94 -11.24
N LYS A 53 -6.82 -3.89 -12.03
CA LYS A 53 -6.25 -3.70 -13.36
C LYS A 53 -4.71 -3.76 -13.31
N ASN A 54 -4.10 -3.04 -12.37
CA ASN A 54 -2.65 -2.99 -12.24
C ASN A 54 -2.05 -4.33 -11.80
N ILE A 55 -2.71 -5.04 -10.88
CA ILE A 55 -2.29 -6.39 -10.48
C ILE A 55 -2.36 -7.36 -11.68
N LYS A 56 -3.42 -7.31 -12.48
CA LYS A 56 -3.56 -8.12 -13.71
C LYS A 56 -2.46 -7.81 -14.72
N ASN A 57 -2.16 -6.53 -14.93
CA ASN A 57 -1.12 -6.09 -15.86
C ASN A 57 0.29 -6.51 -15.44
N LEU A 58 0.51 -6.75 -14.16
CA LEU A 58 1.77 -7.30 -13.64
C LEU A 58 1.92 -8.80 -13.92
N ASN A 59 0.85 -9.50 -14.38
CA ASN A 59 0.81 -10.95 -14.59
C ASN A 59 1.27 -11.73 -13.33
N ILE A 60 0.84 -11.28 -12.16
CA ILE A 60 1.17 -11.92 -10.89
C ILE A 60 0.19 -13.08 -10.68
N SER A 61 0.70 -14.31 -10.67
CA SER A 61 -0.04 -15.44 -10.12
C SER A 61 -0.38 -15.17 -8.65
N LYS A 62 -1.53 -15.66 -8.18
CA LYS A 62 -2.10 -15.40 -6.83
C LYS A 62 -1.05 -15.07 -5.77
N SER A 63 -1.01 -13.79 -5.34
CA SER A 63 -0.18 -13.38 -4.22
C SER A 63 -0.83 -13.77 -2.90
N LYS A 64 -0.03 -14.24 -1.96
CA LYS A 64 -0.51 -14.61 -0.62
C LYS A 64 -0.67 -13.40 0.32
N LYS A 65 -0.19 -12.21 -0.05
CA LYS A 65 -0.21 -11.00 0.79
C LYS A 65 -0.22 -9.74 -0.06
N ILE A 66 -1.01 -8.74 0.38
CA ILE A 66 -1.05 -7.41 -0.19
C ILE A 66 -0.73 -6.40 0.91
N GLY A 67 0.28 -5.54 0.69
CA GLY A 67 0.58 -4.39 1.53
C GLY A 67 0.21 -3.10 0.81
N ILE A 68 -0.50 -2.19 1.47
CA ILE A 68 -0.93 -0.91 0.92
C ILE A 68 -0.44 0.21 1.83
N ALA A 69 0.39 1.09 1.30
CA ALA A 69 0.66 2.42 1.83
C ALA A 69 -0.32 3.38 1.18
N ILE A 70 -1.04 4.19 1.96
CA ILE A 70 -2.10 5.04 1.43
C ILE A 70 -2.10 6.42 2.09
N THR A 71 -2.29 7.46 1.29
CA THR A 71 -2.47 8.83 1.78
C THR A 71 -3.75 8.94 2.60
N GLY A 72 -3.67 9.53 3.78
CA GLY A 72 -4.79 9.71 4.69
C GLY A 72 -4.72 8.86 5.94
N ARG A 73 -5.76 8.91 6.75
CA ARG A 73 -5.81 8.17 8.01
C ARG A 73 -6.31 6.74 7.79
N VAL A 74 -5.67 5.79 8.45
CA VAL A 74 -6.10 4.39 8.50
C VAL A 74 -6.29 4.01 9.97
N ASP A 75 -7.43 3.42 10.31
CA ASP A 75 -7.69 2.94 11.66
C ASP A 75 -7.19 1.49 11.87
N GLN A 76 -7.26 1.01 13.11
CA GLN A 76 -6.82 -0.35 13.48
C GLN A 76 -7.57 -1.49 12.76
N TYR A 77 -8.72 -1.21 12.19
CA TYR A 77 -9.53 -2.18 11.43
C TYR A 77 -9.25 -2.15 9.92
N GLY A 78 -8.35 -1.25 9.47
CA GLY A 78 -8.02 -1.04 8.07
C GLY A 78 -9.09 -0.27 7.30
N ASN A 79 -9.91 0.53 8.01
CA ASN A 79 -10.75 1.53 7.35
C ASN A 79 -9.90 2.74 6.98
N TRP A 80 -10.09 3.21 5.76
CA TRP A 80 -9.40 4.36 5.22
C TRP A 80 -10.29 5.61 5.23
N TYR A 81 -9.69 6.72 5.65
CA TYR A 81 -10.31 8.05 5.69
C TYR A 81 -9.47 8.99 4.83
N PRO A 82 -9.88 9.25 3.58
CA PRO A 82 -9.17 10.17 2.70
C PRO A 82 -9.13 11.58 3.26
N VAL A 83 -7.97 12.26 3.18
CA VAL A 83 -7.84 13.66 3.60
C VAL A 83 -7.97 14.64 2.43
N ASN A 84 -7.62 14.22 1.22
CA ASN A 84 -7.81 15.00 0.01
C ASN A 84 -9.21 14.82 -0.54
N LYS A 85 -10.11 15.72 -0.11
CA LYS A 85 -11.53 15.67 -0.47
C LYS A 85 -11.81 15.88 -1.96
N GLU A 86 -10.94 16.61 -2.64
CA GLU A 86 -11.10 16.93 -4.06
C GLU A 86 -10.84 15.69 -4.93
N ASN A 87 -9.81 14.95 -4.61
CA ASN A 87 -9.38 13.80 -5.42
C ASN A 87 -9.96 12.47 -4.95
N LEU A 88 -10.10 12.24 -3.64
CA LEU A 88 -10.40 10.93 -3.07
C LEU A 88 -11.74 10.82 -2.36
N GLY A 89 -12.47 11.93 -2.22
CA GLY A 89 -13.74 11.97 -1.48
C GLY A 89 -13.54 12.13 0.04
N ASN A 90 -14.64 12.17 0.78
CA ASN A 90 -14.64 12.45 2.22
C ASN A 90 -15.56 11.47 2.96
N PHE A 91 -15.23 10.18 2.91
CA PHE A 91 -16.01 9.16 3.60
C PHE A 91 -15.12 8.01 4.07
N LYS A 92 -15.61 7.28 5.05
CA LYS A 92 -14.98 6.06 5.55
C LYS A 92 -15.09 4.94 4.52
N ILE A 93 -13.97 4.37 4.11
CA ILE A 93 -13.90 3.24 3.20
C ILE A 93 -13.36 2.02 3.96
N PRO A 94 -14.08 0.90 4.03
CA PRO A 94 -13.59 -0.33 4.65
C PRO A 94 -12.58 -1.04 3.73
N LEU A 95 -11.47 -0.37 3.44
CA LEU A 95 -10.56 -0.74 2.36
C LEU A 95 -9.97 -2.13 2.55
N LYS A 96 -9.55 -2.47 3.77
CA LYS A 96 -9.03 -3.82 4.09
C LYS A 96 -10.04 -4.90 3.70
N LYS A 97 -11.27 -4.76 4.16
CA LYS A 97 -12.35 -5.73 3.87
C LYS A 97 -12.62 -5.86 2.37
N LEU A 98 -12.63 -4.74 1.65
CA LEU A 98 -12.85 -4.73 0.20
C LEU A 98 -11.71 -5.43 -0.56
N ILE A 99 -10.46 -5.15 -0.20
CA ILE A 99 -9.27 -5.79 -0.80
C ILE A 99 -9.25 -7.28 -0.51
N GLU A 100 -9.43 -7.67 0.74
CA GLU A 100 -9.41 -9.09 1.14
C GLU A 100 -10.52 -9.89 0.47
N LYS A 101 -11.74 -9.32 0.37
CA LYS A 101 -12.85 -9.91 -0.36
C LYS A 101 -12.56 -10.04 -1.86
N LYS A 102 -12.01 -8.98 -2.48
CA LYS A 102 -11.77 -8.96 -3.94
C LYS A 102 -10.67 -9.92 -4.38
N PHE A 103 -9.59 -10.00 -3.62
CA PHE A 103 -8.39 -10.76 -4.00
C PHE A 103 -8.28 -12.10 -3.27
N ASN A 104 -9.21 -12.41 -2.36
CA ASN A 104 -9.19 -13.60 -1.51
C ASN A 104 -7.81 -13.80 -0.86
N THR A 105 -7.27 -12.73 -0.26
CA THR A 105 -5.91 -12.72 0.27
C THR A 105 -5.78 -11.75 1.44
N ALA A 106 -4.94 -12.07 2.42
CA ALA A 106 -4.70 -11.20 3.56
C ALA A 106 -4.05 -9.88 3.13
N SER A 107 -4.50 -8.76 3.72
CA SER A 107 -3.95 -7.45 3.45
C SER A 107 -3.53 -6.69 4.72
N THR A 108 -2.54 -5.82 4.56
CA THR A 108 -2.13 -4.84 5.56
C THR A 108 -2.22 -3.46 4.92
N ILE A 109 -2.92 -2.54 5.57
CA ILE A 109 -3.10 -1.18 5.08
C ILE A 109 -2.60 -0.22 6.15
N ILE A 110 -1.72 0.67 5.79
CA ILE A 110 -1.15 1.68 6.69
C ILE A 110 -1.06 3.04 5.98
N ASN A 111 -0.99 4.09 6.75
CA ASN A 111 -0.71 5.42 6.22
C ASN A 111 0.68 5.46 5.55
N ASP A 112 0.82 6.27 4.50
CA ASP A 112 2.05 6.40 3.70
C ASP A 112 3.26 6.88 4.49
N ALA A 113 3.12 7.89 5.37
CA ALA A 113 4.20 8.34 6.24
C ALA A 113 4.62 7.24 7.25
N THR A 114 3.65 6.47 7.77
CA THR A 114 3.94 5.30 8.61
C THR A 114 4.70 4.23 7.83
N ALA A 115 4.31 3.98 6.57
CA ALA A 115 5.01 3.03 5.69
C ALA A 115 6.44 3.48 5.44
N ALA A 116 6.67 4.76 5.16
CA ALA A 116 7.99 5.33 4.96
C ALA A 116 8.86 5.21 6.23
N ALA A 117 8.32 5.54 7.40
CA ALA A 117 9.02 5.37 8.68
C ALA A 117 9.43 3.91 8.93
N LEU A 118 8.54 2.96 8.66
CA LEU A 118 8.84 1.52 8.76
C LEU A 118 9.91 1.09 7.74
N GLY A 119 9.89 1.65 6.54
CA GLY A 119 10.91 1.43 5.52
C GLY A 119 12.29 1.87 6.01
N GLU A 120 12.41 3.09 6.53
CA GLU A 120 13.65 3.64 7.10
C GLU A 120 14.12 2.85 8.32
N ALA A 121 13.21 2.45 9.20
CA ALA A 121 13.54 1.67 10.39
C ALA A 121 14.06 0.26 10.06
N ASN A 122 13.62 -0.35 8.96
CA ASN A 122 13.98 -1.73 8.62
C ASN A 122 15.07 -1.83 7.54
N TYR A 123 15.14 -0.89 6.61
CA TYR A 123 16.01 -0.96 5.43
C TYR A 123 16.91 0.26 5.25
N GLY A 124 16.53 1.42 5.80
CA GLY A 124 17.24 2.68 5.68
C GLY A 124 18.26 2.90 6.80
N LYS A 125 18.65 4.15 6.99
CA LYS A 125 19.59 4.56 8.03
C LYS A 125 18.99 4.50 9.44
N GLY A 126 17.66 4.40 9.54
CA GLY A 126 16.92 4.32 10.82
C GLY A 126 17.08 2.98 11.55
N TYR A 127 17.56 1.93 10.90
CA TYR A 127 17.59 0.55 11.46
C TYR A 127 18.41 0.40 12.76
N GLN A 128 19.33 1.31 13.01
CA GLN A 128 20.20 1.29 14.20
C GLN A 128 19.62 2.05 15.39
N TYR A 129 18.51 2.78 15.20
CA TYR A 129 17.92 3.60 16.26
C TYR A 129 16.70 2.92 16.89
N LYS A 130 16.55 3.07 18.21
CA LYS A 130 15.38 2.56 18.96
C LYS A 130 14.13 3.42 18.75
N ARG A 131 14.29 4.68 18.38
CA ARG A 131 13.21 5.64 18.12
C ARG A 131 13.50 6.35 16.81
N LEU A 132 12.52 6.43 15.94
CA LEU A 132 12.60 7.09 14.63
C LEU A 132 11.39 7.99 14.47
N GLY A 133 11.63 9.26 14.13
CA GLY A 133 10.62 10.21 13.65
C GLY A 133 10.75 10.37 12.15
N TYR A 134 9.61 10.37 11.44
CA TYR A 134 9.55 10.64 10.01
C TYR A 134 8.66 11.86 9.77
N ILE A 135 9.20 12.87 9.11
CA ILE A 135 8.51 14.14 8.82
C ILE A 135 8.42 14.26 7.29
N THR A 136 7.22 14.56 6.78
CA THR A 136 6.94 14.79 5.36
C THR A 136 6.39 16.17 5.12
#